data_dadbfae0d73a6323587e783ae2bf6a8a
#
_entry.id   dadbfae0d73a6323587e783ae2bf6a8a
#
_cell.length_a   1.000
_cell.length_b   1.000
_cell.length_c   1.000
_cell.angle_alpha   90.00
_cell.angle_beta   90.00
_cell.angle_gamma   90.00
#
_symmetry.space_group_name_H-M   'P 1'
#
loop_
_entity.id
_entity.type
_entity.pdbx_description
1 polymer ?
#
loop_
_entity_poly.entity_id
_entity_poly.type
_entity_poly.pdbx_seq_one_letter_code
_entity_poly.pdbx_strand_id
1 'polypeptide(L)'
;RQGKVEAGTTVTDFDAEENKRGISISAATAPVEWKGTKINLIDVPGYFDFIGEMMGPLRVVETAAIVVGAVSGLTVGAEKAWAYAKKNNVCRMFIVNRMDAENANYEKTIEQLREKFGSSVVPLMLPIGEGAKFTGVVNVLENKAYSGKGKDLKEIPVPADMAPAIENALAEITEAAAEAVDELLEKYFEEGELSHEEILQGFSAGMKSGSIVPAVPVSAVTGVGVAKLLDVMSAYLHSPEEASFAGINPKNDEEIIR
;
A
#
# COMPACT_ATOMS: atom_id res chain seq x y z
N ARG A 1 19.82 -9.84 2.21
CA ARG A 1 20.12 -9.52 3.62
C ARG A 1 19.42 -8.22 3.96
N GLN A 2 18.68 -8.17 5.07
CA GLN A 2 18.01 -6.95 5.52
C GLN A 2 19.06 -5.92 5.95
N GLY A 3 19.00 -4.70 5.37
CA GLY A 3 19.81 -3.56 5.77
C GLY A 3 19.31 -2.92 7.07
N LYS A 4 20.13 -2.07 7.67
CA LYS A 4 19.79 -1.25 8.84
C LYS A 4 20.22 0.19 8.58
N VAL A 5 19.33 1.14 8.85
CA VAL A 5 19.58 2.58 8.65
C VAL A 5 20.75 3.04 9.51
N GLU A 6 20.75 2.66 10.81
CA GLU A 6 21.80 3.05 11.77
C GLU A 6 23.20 2.47 11.41
N ALA A 7 23.22 1.42 10.60
CA ALA A 7 24.46 0.78 10.13
C ALA A 7 24.87 1.21 8.72
N GLY A 8 24.07 2.11 8.05
CA GLY A 8 24.33 2.53 6.67
C GLY A 8 24.36 1.36 5.68
N THR A 9 23.51 0.34 5.88
CA THR A 9 23.50 -0.88 5.07
C THR A 9 22.20 -1.09 4.31
N THR A 10 21.37 -0.05 4.21
CA THR A 10 20.17 -0.01 3.37
C THR A 10 20.55 -0.06 1.89
N VAL A 11 19.66 -0.61 1.06
CA VAL A 11 19.96 -0.77 -0.38
C VAL A 11 19.76 0.53 -1.14
N THR A 12 18.81 1.34 -0.69
CA THR A 12 18.38 2.59 -1.36
C THR A 12 19.15 3.82 -0.93
N ASP A 13 19.59 3.86 0.34
CA ASP A 13 20.45 4.94 0.86
C ASP A 13 21.93 4.58 0.67
N PHE A 14 22.47 4.80 -0.52
CA PHE A 14 23.84 4.41 -0.88
C PHE A 14 24.82 5.59 -0.91
N ASP A 15 24.33 6.83 -0.89
CA ASP A 15 25.17 8.01 -0.84
C ASP A 15 25.78 8.20 0.58
N ALA A 16 27.02 8.70 0.63
CA ALA A 16 27.72 8.90 1.88
C ALA A 16 27.01 9.90 2.80
N GLU A 17 26.33 10.90 2.23
CA GLU A 17 25.59 11.90 3.01
C GLU A 17 24.26 11.33 3.53
N GLU A 18 23.57 10.47 2.77
CA GLU A 18 22.40 9.73 3.22
C GLU A 18 22.74 8.84 4.41
N ASN A 19 23.81 8.07 4.30
CA ASN A 19 24.28 7.20 5.37
C ASN A 19 24.68 8.00 6.62
N LYS A 20 25.34 9.14 6.46
CA LYS A 20 25.77 10.00 7.56
C LYS A 20 24.59 10.63 8.30
N ARG A 21 23.55 11.04 7.57
CA ARG A 21 22.35 11.67 8.13
C ARG A 21 21.29 10.67 8.55
N GLY A 22 21.34 9.42 8.05
CA GLY A 22 20.33 8.40 8.26
C GLY A 22 18.99 8.75 7.62
N ILE A 23 19.01 9.44 6.47
CA ILE A 23 17.83 9.84 5.69
C ILE A 23 18.10 9.70 4.20
N SER A 24 17.07 9.39 3.42
CA SER A 24 17.13 9.44 1.96
C SER A 24 17.16 10.89 1.46
N ILE A 25 17.99 11.18 0.46
CA ILE A 25 18.14 12.50 -0.17
C ILE A 25 17.73 12.44 -1.64
N SER A 26 18.11 11.36 -2.35
CA SER A 26 17.82 11.16 -3.76
C SER A 26 16.90 9.97 -3.97
N ALA A 27 16.15 9.97 -5.07
CA ALA A 27 15.36 8.82 -5.46
C ALA A 27 16.26 7.64 -5.88
N ALA A 28 15.95 6.43 -5.41
CA ALA A 28 16.71 5.22 -5.69
C ALA A 28 15.81 4.07 -6.15
N THR A 29 16.33 3.20 -7.03
CA THR A 29 15.58 2.04 -7.53
C THR A 29 16.06 0.74 -6.90
N ALA A 30 15.13 -0.11 -6.51
CA ALA A 30 15.41 -1.43 -5.96
C ALA A 30 14.46 -2.47 -6.55
N PRO A 31 14.95 -3.40 -7.39
CA PRO A 31 14.13 -4.49 -7.90
C PRO A 31 13.94 -5.58 -6.84
N VAL A 32 12.73 -6.11 -6.77
CA VAL A 32 12.38 -7.25 -5.91
C VAL A 32 11.74 -8.33 -6.77
N GLU A 33 12.22 -9.55 -6.68
CA GLU A 33 11.58 -10.72 -7.30
C GLU A 33 10.73 -11.44 -6.25
N TRP A 34 9.44 -11.59 -6.53
CA TRP A 34 8.48 -12.22 -5.63
C TRP A 34 7.52 -13.14 -6.38
N LYS A 35 7.58 -14.44 -6.09
CA LYS A 35 6.67 -15.47 -6.67
C LYS A 35 6.50 -15.37 -8.19
N GLY A 36 7.59 -15.14 -8.90
CA GLY A 36 7.60 -15.01 -10.36
C GLY A 36 7.27 -13.62 -10.91
N THR A 37 6.94 -12.65 -10.03
CA THR A 37 6.70 -11.25 -10.39
C THR A 37 7.93 -10.41 -10.06
N LYS A 38 8.37 -9.55 -10.99
CA LYS A 38 9.37 -8.54 -10.75
C LYS A 38 8.70 -7.23 -10.33
N ILE A 39 8.95 -6.80 -9.10
CA ILE A 39 8.46 -5.54 -8.55
C ILE A 39 9.62 -4.53 -8.60
N ASN A 40 9.48 -3.44 -9.35
CA ASN A 40 10.45 -2.37 -9.37
C ASN A 40 10.02 -1.30 -8.37
N LEU A 41 10.73 -1.21 -7.25
CA LEU A 41 10.50 -0.18 -6.24
C LEU A 41 11.33 1.06 -6.59
N ILE A 42 10.73 2.23 -6.50
CA ILE A 42 11.43 3.52 -6.52
C ILE A 42 11.22 4.13 -5.14
N ASP A 43 12.28 4.12 -4.34
CA ASP A 43 12.31 4.75 -3.03
C ASP A 43 12.53 6.25 -3.19
N VAL A 44 11.69 7.06 -2.58
CA VAL A 44 11.76 8.53 -2.66
C VAL A 44 11.92 9.12 -1.25
N PRO A 45 12.72 10.19 -1.10
CA PRO A 45 12.91 10.85 0.17
C PRO A 45 11.59 11.29 0.81
N GLY A 46 11.44 11.00 2.13
CA GLY A 46 10.27 11.39 2.89
C GLY A 46 10.35 12.81 3.47
N TYR A 47 11.54 13.41 3.50
CA TYR A 47 11.73 14.76 3.99
C TYR A 47 11.25 15.81 3.00
N PHE A 48 10.57 16.83 3.52
CA PHE A 48 9.94 17.87 2.71
C PHE A 48 10.95 18.66 1.84
N ASP A 49 12.17 18.84 2.32
CA ASP A 49 13.24 19.54 1.60
C ASP A 49 13.59 18.86 0.25
N PHE A 50 13.35 17.55 0.15
CA PHE A 50 13.64 16.75 -1.04
C PHE A 50 12.39 16.36 -1.83
N ILE A 51 11.26 17.04 -1.63
CA ILE A 51 9.97 16.69 -2.28
C ILE A 51 10.04 16.70 -3.81
N GLY A 52 10.99 17.44 -4.39
CA GLY A 52 11.25 17.44 -5.83
C GLY A 52 11.62 16.06 -6.39
N GLU A 53 12.27 15.23 -5.59
CA GLU A 53 12.66 13.86 -5.97
C GLU A 53 11.45 12.94 -6.19
N MET A 54 10.27 13.27 -5.66
CA MET A 54 9.04 12.51 -5.88
C MET A 54 8.43 12.75 -7.27
N MET A 55 8.69 13.88 -7.89
CA MET A 55 7.99 14.31 -9.12
C MET A 55 8.36 13.45 -10.33
N GLY A 56 9.63 13.07 -10.45
CA GLY A 56 10.11 12.18 -11.51
C GLY A 56 9.50 10.77 -11.41
N PRO A 57 9.67 10.08 -10.27
CA PRO A 57 9.04 8.78 -10.01
C PRO A 57 7.54 8.72 -10.29
N LEU A 58 6.76 9.70 -9.85
CA LEU A 58 5.31 9.75 -10.09
C LEU A 58 4.89 9.84 -11.56
N ARG A 59 5.84 10.09 -12.48
CA ARG A 59 5.60 10.07 -13.93
C ARG A 59 5.81 8.71 -14.58
N VAL A 60 6.40 7.76 -13.86
CA VAL A 60 6.83 6.47 -14.41
C VAL A 60 6.39 5.26 -13.58
N VAL A 61 5.59 5.47 -12.51
CA VAL A 61 5.06 4.40 -11.67
C VAL A 61 3.56 4.25 -11.86
N GLU A 62 3.08 3.03 -11.73
CA GLU A 62 1.66 2.69 -11.77
C GLU A 62 0.97 2.89 -10.42
N THR A 63 1.73 2.75 -9.33
CA THR A 63 1.18 2.85 -7.97
C THR A 63 2.13 3.58 -7.03
N ALA A 64 1.60 4.48 -6.23
CA ALA A 64 2.28 5.14 -5.12
C ALA A 64 1.94 4.42 -3.79
N ALA A 65 2.93 3.79 -3.20
CA ALA A 65 2.83 3.21 -1.86
C ALA A 65 3.20 4.27 -0.82
N ILE A 66 2.19 4.85 -0.16
CA ILE A 66 2.36 5.91 0.83
C ILE A 66 2.57 5.29 2.21
N VAL A 67 3.78 5.46 2.76
CA VAL A 67 4.14 4.89 4.06
C VAL A 67 3.78 5.86 5.17
N VAL A 68 2.99 5.38 6.13
CA VAL A 68 2.63 6.10 7.36
C VAL A 68 3.05 5.29 8.59
N GLY A 69 3.41 5.96 9.68
CA GLY A 69 3.79 5.25 10.91
C GLY A 69 2.59 5.00 11.81
N ALA A 70 2.46 3.79 12.36
CA ALA A 70 1.37 3.45 13.28
C ALA A 70 1.37 4.25 14.60
N VAL A 71 2.46 4.95 14.91
CA VAL A 71 2.57 5.85 16.07
C VAL A 71 2.34 7.31 15.69
N SER A 72 2.94 7.74 14.57
CA SER A 72 2.85 9.13 14.11
C SER A 72 1.57 9.44 13.35
N GLY A 73 0.89 8.42 12.83
CA GLY A 73 -0.28 8.60 12.00
C GLY A 73 -0.01 9.36 10.70
N LEU A 74 -1.01 10.11 10.26
CA LEU A 74 -0.94 10.94 9.06
C LEU A 74 0.02 12.12 9.26
N THR A 75 0.93 12.30 8.30
CA THR A 75 1.92 13.39 8.28
C THR A 75 1.70 14.28 7.06
N VAL A 76 2.23 15.51 7.13
CA VAL A 76 2.19 16.45 5.99
C VAL A 76 2.86 15.85 4.74
N GLY A 77 3.93 15.06 4.92
CA GLY A 77 4.58 14.35 3.81
C GLY A 77 3.63 13.38 3.12
N ALA A 78 2.88 12.58 3.88
CA ALA A 78 1.89 11.65 3.34
C ALA A 78 0.73 12.39 2.63
N GLU A 79 0.25 13.52 3.17
CA GLU A 79 -0.76 14.36 2.50
C GLU A 79 -0.26 14.88 1.14
N LYS A 80 0.99 15.31 1.06
CA LYS A 80 1.60 15.78 -0.18
C LYS A 80 1.77 14.63 -1.18
N ALA A 81 2.28 13.48 -0.74
CA ALA A 81 2.41 12.30 -1.58
C ALA A 81 1.05 11.89 -2.18
N TRP A 82 0.00 11.87 -1.36
CA TRP A 82 -1.36 11.63 -1.83
C TRP A 82 -1.80 12.64 -2.89
N ALA A 83 -1.64 13.94 -2.61
CA ALA A 83 -2.08 15.00 -3.52
C ALA A 83 -1.35 14.93 -4.87
N TYR A 84 -0.04 14.68 -4.86
CA TYR A 84 0.75 14.55 -6.08
C TYR A 84 0.41 13.26 -6.86
N ALA A 85 0.25 12.12 -6.18
CA ALA A 85 -0.19 10.88 -6.82
C ALA A 85 -1.57 11.06 -7.49
N LYS A 86 -2.53 11.65 -6.77
CA LYS A 86 -3.88 11.95 -7.30
C LYS A 86 -3.81 12.88 -8.51
N LYS A 87 -3.00 13.94 -8.46
CA LYS A 87 -2.83 14.90 -9.58
C LYS A 87 -2.26 14.24 -10.84
N ASN A 88 -1.43 13.21 -10.68
CA ASN A 88 -0.83 12.48 -11.79
C ASN A 88 -1.61 11.21 -12.18
N ASN A 89 -2.80 11.00 -11.63
CA ASN A 89 -3.64 9.80 -11.83
C ASN A 89 -2.92 8.48 -11.50
N VAL A 90 -1.99 8.52 -10.55
CA VAL A 90 -1.28 7.35 -10.04
C VAL A 90 -2.13 6.67 -8.98
N CYS A 91 -2.31 5.34 -9.08
CA CYS A 91 -3.00 4.55 -8.07
C CYS A 91 -2.27 4.64 -6.72
N ARG A 92 -2.97 4.40 -5.65
CA ARG A 92 -2.43 4.61 -4.30
C ARG A 92 -2.71 3.42 -3.41
N MET A 93 -1.80 3.17 -2.48
CA MET A 93 -2.01 2.30 -1.33
C MET A 93 -1.34 2.87 -0.10
N PHE A 94 -1.81 2.52 1.09
CA PHE A 94 -1.15 2.86 2.34
C PHE A 94 -0.40 1.65 2.91
N ILE A 95 0.80 1.90 3.39
CA ILE A 95 1.58 0.97 4.20
C ILE A 95 1.67 1.56 5.59
N VAL A 96 0.97 0.94 6.55
CA VAL A 96 1.04 1.34 7.96
C VAL A 96 2.21 0.61 8.59
N ASN A 97 3.35 1.30 8.65
CA ASN A 97 4.62 0.74 9.13
C ASN A 97 4.84 1.02 10.63
N ARG A 98 5.85 0.38 11.21
CA ARG A 98 6.20 0.48 12.62
C ARG A 98 5.13 -0.06 13.56
N MET A 99 4.42 -1.10 13.11
CA MET A 99 3.43 -1.80 13.94
C MET A 99 4.04 -2.47 15.17
N ASP A 100 5.35 -2.69 15.19
CA ASP A 100 6.14 -3.21 16.32
C ASP A 100 6.51 -2.15 17.36
N ALA A 101 6.29 -0.87 17.07
CA ALA A 101 6.66 0.22 17.97
C ALA A 101 5.73 0.30 19.18
N GLU A 102 6.26 0.75 20.32
CA GLU A 102 5.46 1.09 21.49
C GLU A 102 4.44 2.17 21.12
N ASN A 103 3.19 2.01 21.59
CA ASN A 103 2.06 2.87 21.26
C ASN A 103 1.65 2.88 19.78
N ALA A 104 2.04 1.87 18.98
CA ALA A 104 1.45 1.66 17.67
C ALA A 104 -0.06 1.48 17.80
N ASN A 105 -0.83 2.14 16.92
CA ASN A 105 -2.29 2.02 16.89
C ASN A 105 -2.76 2.07 15.44
N TYR A 106 -3.13 0.89 14.91
CA TYR A 106 -3.58 0.74 13.53
C TYR A 106 -4.93 1.39 13.28
N GLU A 107 -5.90 1.13 14.16
CA GLU A 107 -7.27 1.62 14.03
C GLU A 107 -7.30 3.15 13.98
N LYS A 108 -6.66 3.81 14.95
CA LYS A 108 -6.52 5.26 14.96
C LYS A 108 -5.85 5.81 13.69
N THR A 109 -4.87 5.09 13.15
CA THR A 109 -4.18 5.50 11.93
C THR A 109 -5.13 5.42 10.74
N ILE A 110 -5.93 4.34 10.62
CA ILE A 110 -6.95 4.20 9.57
C ILE A 110 -8.01 5.29 9.69
N GLU A 111 -8.51 5.58 10.89
CA GLU A 111 -9.45 6.68 11.13
C GLU A 111 -8.93 8.01 10.61
N GLN A 112 -7.68 8.39 10.96
CA GLN A 112 -7.06 9.63 10.48
C GLN A 112 -6.93 9.66 8.94
N LEU A 113 -6.60 8.53 8.31
CA LEU A 113 -6.53 8.44 6.86
C LEU A 113 -7.91 8.62 6.22
N ARG A 114 -8.96 8.05 6.81
CA ARG A 114 -10.35 8.19 6.35
C ARG A 114 -10.91 9.58 6.55
N GLU A 115 -10.66 10.19 7.69
CA GLU A 115 -11.05 11.59 7.93
C GLU A 115 -10.48 12.53 6.86
N LYS A 116 -9.26 12.26 6.40
CA LYS A 116 -8.59 13.11 5.43
C LYS A 116 -8.89 12.76 3.98
N PHE A 117 -8.97 11.48 3.63
CA PHE A 117 -8.99 11.01 2.25
C PHE A 117 -10.30 10.34 1.85
N GLY A 118 -11.20 10.14 2.80
CA GLY A 118 -12.54 9.59 2.58
C GLY A 118 -12.63 8.07 2.70
N SER A 119 -13.80 7.54 2.38
CA SER A 119 -14.16 6.12 2.45
C SER A 119 -13.39 5.23 1.47
N SER A 120 -12.71 5.81 0.49
CA SER A 120 -11.83 5.07 -0.43
C SER A 120 -10.72 4.30 0.27
N VAL A 121 -10.34 4.71 1.50
CA VAL A 121 -9.31 4.01 2.29
C VAL A 121 -9.93 2.82 3.00
N VAL A 122 -9.55 1.61 2.59
CA VAL A 122 -10.06 0.35 3.14
C VAL A 122 -8.95 -0.50 3.79
N PRO A 123 -9.20 -1.12 4.95
CA PRO A 123 -8.22 -1.98 5.61
C PRO A 123 -8.22 -3.37 4.95
N LEU A 124 -7.37 -3.57 3.93
CA LEU A 124 -7.24 -4.86 3.25
C LEU A 124 -6.67 -5.94 4.18
N MET A 125 -5.81 -5.55 5.12
CA MET A 125 -5.27 -6.43 6.14
C MET A 125 -5.43 -5.82 7.52
N LEU A 126 -5.71 -6.67 8.51
CA LEU A 126 -5.78 -6.31 9.91
C LEU A 126 -4.58 -6.86 10.66
N PRO A 127 -3.98 -6.12 11.62
CA PRO A 127 -2.85 -6.59 12.41
C PRO A 127 -3.28 -7.60 13.47
N ILE A 128 -2.46 -8.63 13.69
CA ILE A 128 -2.58 -9.53 14.84
C ILE A 128 -1.68 -9.00 15.95
N GLY A 129 -2.28 -8.28 16.89
CA GLY A 129 -1.59 -7.55 17.95
C GLY A 129 -0.93 -6.27 17.46
N GLU A 130 -0.42 -5.48 18.41
CA GLU A 130 0.26 -4.20 18.19
C GLU A 130 1.48 -4.07 19.10
N GLY A 131 2.43 -3.21 18.77
CA GLY A 131 3.65 -3.06 19.52
C GLY A 131 4.45 -4.37 19.59
N ALA A 132 4.96 -4.71 20.74
CA ALA A 132 5.71 -5.96 20.96
C ALA A 132 4.90 -7.24 20.69
N LYS A 133 3.57 -7.13 20.60
CA LYS A 133 2.66 -8.24 20.29
C LYS A 133 2.29 -8.33 18.80
N PHE A 134 2.79 -7.47 17.94
CA PHE A 134 2.55 -7.55 16.50
C PHE A 134 3.26 -8.77 15.91
N THR A 135 2.52 -9.83 15.69
CA THR A 135 3.04 -11.14 15.28
C THR A 135 2.59 -11.59 13.90
N GLY A 136 1.59 -10.92 13.31
CA GLY A 136 1.02 -11.36 12.03
C GLY A 136 -0.03 -10.42 11.49
N VAL A 137 -0.68 -10.85 10.42
CA VAL A 137 -1.75 -10.11 9.75
C VAL A 137 -2.87 -11.05 9.32
N VAL A 138 -4.11 -10.55 9.29
CA VAL A 138 -5.25 -11.22 8.66
C VAL A 138 -5.53 -10.55 7.33
N ASN A 139 -5.57 -11.32 6.25
CA ASN A 139 -6.09 -10.84 4.97
C ASN A 139 -7.62 -10.93 5.00
N VAL A 140 -8.29 -9.80 4.89
CA VAL A 140 -9.74 -9.68 5.02
C VAL A 140 -10.46 -10.38 3.87
N LEU A 141 -9.99 -10.19 2.63
CA LEU A 141 -10.59 -10.81 1.44
C LEU A 141 -10.43 -12.33 1.43
N GLU A 142 -9.27 -12.85 1.85
CA GLU A 142 -9.02 -14.29 1.90
C GLU A 142 -9.63 -14.94 3.15
N ASN A 143 -9.97 -14.16 4.16
CA ASN A 143 -10.30 -14.59 5.52
C ASN A 143 -9.26 -15.57 6.09
N LYS A 144 -7.99 -15.21 5.95
CA LYS A 144 -6.84 -16.02 6.35
C LYS A 144 -5.87 -15.22 7.20
N ALA A 145 -5.36 -15.85 8.24
CA ALA A 145 -4.38 -15.27 9.14
C ALA A 145 -2.98 -15.83 8.87
N TYR A 146 -2.00 -14.96 8.94
CA TYR A 146 -0.60 -15.29 8.69
C TYR A 146 0.28 -14.74 9.80
N SER A 147 1.18 -15.58 10.32
CA SER A 147 2.17 -15.18 11.33
C SER A 147 3.58 -15.53 10.87
N GLY A 148 4.56 -14.79 11.36
CA GLY A 148 5.96 -14.96 10.99
C GLY A 148 6.44 -13.97 9.94
N LYS A 149 7.63 -14.21 9.39
CA LYS A 149 8.30 -13.32 8.46
C LYS A 149 9.06 -14.09 7.37
N GLY A 150 9.16 -13.50 6.18
CA GLY A 150 9.93 -14.06 5.08
C GLY A 150 9.62 -15.54 4.82
N LYS A 151 10.62 -16.42 4.94
CA LYS A 151 10.49 -17.86 4.73
C LYS A 151 9.77 -18.59 5.87
N ASP A 152 9.70 -17.98 7.05
CA ASP A 152 9.04 -18.54 8.23
C ASP A 152 7.56 -18.14 8.32
N LEU A 153 7.03 -17.45 7.29
CA LEU A 153 5.62 -17.11 7.20
C LEU A 153 4.76 -18.38 7.15
N LYS A 154 3.78 -18.45 8.02
CA LYS A 154 2.85 -19.60 8.13
C LYS A 154 1.42 -19.07 8.18
N GLU A 155 0.52 -19.79 7.53
CA GLU A 155 -0.91 -19.65 7.74
C GLU A 155 -1.25 -20.23 9.12
N ILE A 156 -2.04 -19.49 9.87
CA ILE A 156 -2.51 -19.86 11.23
C ILE A 156 -4.03 -19.73 11.28
N PRO A 157 -4.71 -20.36 12.25
CA PRO A 157 -6.12 -20.11 12.47
C PRO A 157 -6.39 -18.62 12.73
N VAL A 158 -7.48 -18.10 12.17
CA VAL A 158 -7.92 -16.73 12.42
C VAL A 158 -8.26 -16.59 13.89
N PRO A 159 -7.71 -15.60 14.61
CA PRO A 159 -8.05 -15.37 16.02
C PRO A 159 -9.54 -15.07 16.18
N ALA A 160 -10.22 -15.79 17.08
CA ALA A 160 -11.68 -15.70 17.23
C ALA A 160 -12.17 -14.31 17.66
N ASP A 161 -11.35 -13.58 18.40
CA ASP A 161 -11.62 -12.21 18.85
C ASP A 161 -11.55 -11.17 17.73
N MET A 162 -11.00 -11.53 16.58
CA MET A 162 -10.92 -10.65 15.40
C MET A 162 -12.15 -10.76 14.47
N ALA A 163 -13.06 -11.72 14.68
CA ALA A 163 -14.20 -11.92 13.80
C ALA A 163 -15.03 -10.64 13.56
N PRO A 164 -15.42 -9.84 14.57
CA PRO A 164 -16.17 -8.62 14.33
C PRO A 164 -15.40 -7.56 13.51
N ALA A 165 -14.09 -7.45 13.74
CA ALA A 165 -13.26 -6.50 12.99
C ALA A 165 -13.09 -6.92 11.52
N ILE A 166 -13.00 -8.23 11.27
CA ILE A 166 -12.93 -8.79 9.91
C ILE A 166 -14.25 -8.57 9.17
N GLU A 167 -15.38 -8.84 9.81
CA GLU A 167 -16.71 -8.63 9.24
C GLU A 167 -16.93 -7.16 8.86
N ASN A 168 -16.60 -6.24 9.75
CA ASN A 168 -16.69 -4.80 9.47
C ASN A 168 -15.79 -4.39 8.30
N ALA A 169 -14.54 -4.83 8.30
CA ALA A 169 -13.59 -4.51 7.22
C ALA A 169 -14.03 -5.12 5.88
N LEU A 170 -14.60 -6.33 5.89
CA LEU A 170 -15.13 -6.96 4.67
C LEU A 170 -16.33 -6.21 4.14
N ALA A 171 -17.25 -5.76 5.01
CA ALA A 171 -18.39 -4.95 4.60
C ALA A 171 -17.94 -3.66 3.91
N GLU A 172 -16.97 -2.94 4.48
CA GLU A 172 -16.40 -1.72 3.88
C GLU A 172 -15.75 -1.99 2.52
N ILE A 173 -15.00 -3.10 2.39
CA ILE A 173 -14.40 -3.50 1.11
C ILE A 173 -15.49 -3.86 0.10
N THR A 174 -16.57 -4.53 0.53
CA THR A 174 -17.69 -4.92 -0.32
C THR A 174 -18.42 -3.69 -0.87
N GLU A 175 -18.72 -2.71 -0.03
CA GLU A 175 -19.32 -1.45 -0.44
C GLU A 175 -18.44 -0.71 -1.45
N ALA A 176 -17.15 -0.57 -1.14
CA ALA A 176 -16.21 0.08 -2.05
C ALA A 176 -16.04 -0.69 -3.38
N ALA A 177 -16.08 -2.01 -3.36
CA ALA A 177 -16.02 -2.85 -4.56
C ALA A 177 -17.29 -2.71 -5.41
N ALA A 178 -18.47 -2.64 -4.78
CA ALA A 178 -19.73 -2.38 -5.47
C ALA A 178 -19.70 -1.00 -6.16
N GLU A 179 -19.27 0.05 -5.46
CA GLU A 179 -19.16 1.42 -6.01
C GLU A 179 -18.16 1.54 -7.17
N ALA A 180 -17.22 0.61 -7.31
CA ALA A 180 -16.19 0.66 -8.34
C ALA A 180 -16.67 0.20 -9.73
N VAL A 181 -17.82 -0.52 -9.82
CA VAL A 181 -18.36 -1.10 -11.07
C VAL A 181 -19.89 -0.95 -11.08
N ASP A 182 -20.43 -0.28 -12.06
CA ASP A 182 -21.87 0.07 -12.13
C ASP A 182 -22.79 -1.17 -12.01
N GLU A 183 -22.45 -2.28 -12.70
CA GLU A 183 -23.23 -3.51 -12.64
C GLU A 183 -23.21 -4.16 -11.23
N LEU A 184 -22.10 -4.04 -10.51
CA LEU A 184 -22.00 -4.56 -9.13
C LEU A 184 -22.75 -3.67 -8.15
N LEU A 185 -22.78 -2.36 -8.40
CA LEU A 185 -23.52 -1.42 -7.59
C LEU A 185 -25.03 -1.65 -7.72
N GLU A 186 -25.54 -1.81 -8.94
CA GLU A 186 -26.94 -2.15 -9.20
C GLU A 186 -27.32 -3.46 -8.50
N LYS A 187 -26.53 -4.50 -8.68
CA LYS A 187 -26.76 -5.79 -8.02
C LYS A 187 -26.77 -5.69 -6.50
N TYR A 188 -25.81 -4.94 -5.92
CA TYR A 188 -25.70 -4.76 -4.48
C TYR A 188 -26.94 -4.03 -3.90
N PHE A 189 -27.52 -3.07 -4.63
CA PHE A 189 -28.77 -2.43 -4.24
C PHE A 189 -29.99 -3.34 -4.34
N GLU A 190 -30.03 -4.26 -5.33
CA GLU A 190 -31.17 -5.15 -5.53
C GLU A 190 -31.15 -6.36 -4.60
N GLU A 191 -29.98 -6.99 -4.42
CA GLU A 191 -29.83 -8.25 -3.71
C GLU A 191 -29.29 -8.07 -2.27
N GLY A 192 -28.61 -6.94 -1.98
CA GLY A 192 -28.01 -6.65 -0.67
C GLY A 192 -26.68 -7.33 -0.42
N GLU A 193 -26.20 -8.16 -1.36
CA GLU A 193 -24.95 -8.92 -1.23
C GLU A 193 -24.22 -9.10 -2.56
N LEU A 194 -22.93 -9.32 -2.52
CA LEU A 194 -22.08 -9.71 -3.64
C LEU A 194 -21.40 -11.05 -3.34
N SER A 195 -21.22 -11.89 -4.35
CA SER A 195 -20.38 -13.08 -4.22
C SER A 195 -18.91 -12.69 -3.99
N HIS A 196 -18.13 -13.63 -3.45
CA HIS A 196 -16.70 -13.38 -3.23
C HIS A 196 -15.95 -13.03 -4.53
N GLU A 197 -16.32 -13.65 -5.66
CA GLU A 197 -15.72 -13.38 -6.98
C GLU A 197 -16.03 -11.94 -7.44
N GLU A 198 -17.25 -11.47 -7.23
CA GLU A 198 -17.68 -10.11 -7.55
C GLU A 198 -16.99 -9.07 -6.66
N ILE A 199 -16.82 -9.36 -5.38
CA ILE A 199 -16.03 -8.50 -4.47
C ILE A 199 -14.59 -8.37 -4.98
N LEU A 200 -13.95 -9.48 -5.37
CA LEU A 200 -12.60 -9.46 -5.93
C LEU A 200 -12.52 -8.68 -7.24
N GLN A 201 -13.51 -8.84 -8.12
CA GLN A 201 -13.60 -8.09 -9.38
C GLN A 201 -13.72 -6.58 -9.11
N GLY A 202 -14.68 -6.17 -8.28
CA GLY A 202 -14.88 -4.77 -7.92
C GLY A 202 -13.69 -4.17 -7.20
N PHE A 203 -13.09 -4.90 -6.25
CA PHE A 203 -11.87 -4.49 -5.57
C PHE A 203 -10.71 -4.24 -6.54
N SER A 204 -10.47 -5.18 -7.47
CA SER A 204 -9.43 -5.02 -8.50
C SER A 204 -9.70 -3.81 -9.40
N ALA A 205 -10.94 -3.64 -9.86
CA ALA A 205 -11.34 -2.49 -10.66
C ALA A 205 -11.17 -1.17 -9.91
N GLY A 206 -11.58 -1.13 -8.63
CA GLY A 206 -11.45 0.04 -7.77
C GLY A 206 -10.00 0.42 -7.47
N MET A 207 -9.12 -0.57 -7.27
CA MET A 207 -7.70 -0.30 -7.16
C MET A 207 -7.13 0.28 -8.46
N LYS A 208 -7.53 -0.27 -9.60
CA LYS A 208 -7.11 0.18 -10.92
C LYS A 208 -7.58 1.59 -11.26
N SER A 209 -8.77 1.96 -10.90
CA SER A 209 -9.29 3.34 -11.07
C SER A 209 -8.77 4.32 -10.01
N GLY A 210 -8.20 3.81 -8.91
CA GLY A 210 -7.81 4.59 -7.74
C GLY A 210 -8.99 5.03 -6.85
N SER A 211 -10.17 4.45 -7.04
CA SER A 211 -11.34 4.64 -6.16
C SER A 211 -11.22 3.83 -4.87
N ILE A 212 -10.47 2.73 -4.87
CA ILE A 212 -10.11 1.96 -3.68
C ILE A 212 -8.63 2.13 -3.37
N VAL A 213 -8.33 2.43 -2.11
CA VAL A 213 -6.97 2.60 -1.60
C VAL A 213 -6.76 1.68 -0.41
N PRO A 214 -6.15 0.50 -0.61
CA PRO A 214 -5.95 -0.46 0.46
C PRO A 214 -4.90 -0.01 1.46
N ALA A 215 -5.10 -0.35 2.72
CA ALA A 215 -4.12 -0.19 3.79
C ALA A 215 -3.63 -1.54 4.29
N VAL A 216 -2.30 -1.65 4.45
CA VAL A 216 -1.62 -2.89 4.86
C VAL A 216 -0.70 -2.60 6.04
N PRO A 217 -0.88 -3.26 7.21
CA PRO A 217 -0.01 -3.11 8.37
C PRO A 217 1.28 -3.93 8.20
N VAL A 218 2.43 -3.32 8.52
CA VAL A 218 3.74 -3.97 8.46
C VAL A 218 4.68 -3.49 9.58
N SER A 219 5.73 -4.26 9.81
CA SER A 219 6.93 -3.77 10.48
C SER A 219 8.15 -4.06 9.60
N ALA A 220 8.76 -3.02 9.09
CA ALA A 220 10.01 -3.15 8.33
C ALA A 220 11.17 -3.66 9.20
N VAL A 221 11.15 -3.37 10.51
CA VAL A 221 12.19 -3.80 11.46
C VAL A 221 12.11 -5.31 11.73
N THR A 222 10.91 -5.82 12.04
CA THR A 222 10.72 -7.25 12.35
C THR A 222 10.51 -8.09 11.09
N GLY A 223 10.05 -7.49 9.98
CA GLY A 223 9.70 -8.17 8.74
C GLY A 223 8.29 -8.77 8.74
N VAL A 224 7.52 -8.60 9.83
CA VAL A 224 6.12 -9.07 9.91
C VAL A 224 5.24 -8.25 8.95
N GLY A 225 4.35 -8.92 8.22
CA GLY A 225 3.45 -8.31 7.24
C GLY A 225 4.09 -8.08 5.86
N VAL A 226 5.43 -7.96 5.76
CA VAL A 226 6.12 -7.60 4.51
C VAL A 226 5.89 -8.62 3.39
N ALA A 227 5.92 -9.93 3.68
CA ALA A 227 5.67 -10.97 2.68
C ALA A 227 4.23 -10.88 2.13
N LYS A 228 3.25 -10.58 2.98
CA LYS A 228 1.86 -10.39 2.55
C LYS A 228 1.64 -9.08 1.82
N LEU A 229 2.39 -8.03 2.15
CA LEU A 229 2.44 -6.80 1.35
C LEU A 229 2.92 -7.08 -0.08
N LEU A 230 3.98 -7.88 -0.25
CA LEU A 230 4.46 -8.28 -1.58
C LEU A 230 3.43 -9.16 -2.32
N ASP A 231 2.67 -10.01 -1.61
CA ASP A 231 1.56 -10.76 -2.20
C ASP A 231 0.48 -9.80 -2.75
N VAL A 232 0.10 -8.78 -1.98
CA VAL A 232 -0.86 -7.74 -2.41
C VAL A 232 -0.34 -6.98 -3.63
N MET A 233 0.92 -6.57 -3.59
CA MET A 233 1.53 -5.86 -4.72
C MET A 233 1.50 -6.71 -5.99
N SER A 234 1.82 -8.00 -5.89
CA SER A 234 1.83 -8.91 -7.05
C SER A 234 0.43 -9.25 -7.57
N ALA A 235 -0.58 -9.27 -6.70
CA ALA A 235 -1.93 -9.69 -7.06
C ALA A 235 -2.82 -8.55 -7.59
N TYR A 236 -2.64 -7.34 -7.06
CA TYR A 236 -3.61 -6.27 -7.28
C TYR A 236 -3.06 -4.99 -7.88
N LEU A 237 -1.72 -4.75 -7.85
CA LEU A 237 -1.18 -3.54 -8.46
C LEU A 237 -1.10 -3.68 -9.97
N HIS A 238 -1.16 -2.55 -10.66
CA HIS A 238 -1.01 -2.49 -12.09
C HIS A 238 0.34 -3.01 -12.56
N SER A 239 0.33 -3.77 -13.65
CA SER A 239 1.51 -4.03 -14.47
C SER A 239 1.77 -2.84 -15.40
N PRO A 240 3.03 -2.52 -15.73
CA PRO A 240 3.35 -1.54 -16.78
C PRO A 240 2.69 -1.85 -18.15
N GLU A 241 2.35 -3.11 -18.42
CA GLU A 241 1.63 -3.51 -19.64
C GLU A 241 0.17 -3.04 -19.67
N GLU A 242 -0.41 -2.77 -18.51
CA GLU A 242 -1.77 -2.26 -18.36
C GLU A 242 -1.83 -0.73 -18.33
N ALA A 243 -0.67 -0.06 -18.23
CA ALA A 243 -0.58 1.40 -18.17
C ALA A 243 -0.32 2.00 -19.56
N SER A 244 -0.98 3.10 -19.85
CA SER A 244 -0.68 3.91 -21.04
C SER A 244 0.06 5.18 -20.62
N PHE A 245 1.16 5.47 -21.28
CA PHE A 245 1.94 6.68 -21.04
C PHE A 245 1.81 7.63 -22.23
N ALA A 246 1.40 8.88 -21.95
CA ALA A 246 1.42 9.94 -22.95
C ALA A 246 2.78 10.64 -22.94
N GLY A 247 3.36 10.80 -24.10
CA GLY A 247 4.57 11.57 -24.36
C GLY A 247 4.36 12.59 -25.47
N ILE A 248 5.20 13.61 -25.54
CA ILE A 248 5.17 14.60 -26.61
C ILE A 248 6.31 14.32 -27.57
N ASN A 249 5.99 14.24 -28.86
CA ASN A 249 7.00 14.15 -29.91
C ASN A 249 7.74 15.49 -30.02
N PRO A 250 9.05 15.57 -29.72
CA PRO A 250 9.77 16.84 -29.72
C PRO A 250 9.94 17.47 -31.08
N LYS A 251 9.53 16.79 -32.18
CA LYS A 251 9.66 17.30 -33.56
C LYS A 251 8.40 18.00 -34.04
N ASN A 252 7.24 17.69 -33.53
CA ASN A 252 5.96 18.21 -34.03
C ASN A 252 4.94 18.52 -32.94
N ASP A 253 5.34 18.41 -31.67
CA ASP A 253 4.49 18.61 -30.48
C ASP A 253 3.22 17.75 -30.45
N GLU A 254 3.16 16.66 -31.24
CA GLU A 254 2.03 15.70 -31.19
C GLU A 254 2.14 14.78 -30.02
N GLU A 255 0.99 14.48 -29.41
CA GLU A 255 0.90 13.49 -28.32
C GLU A 255 1.12 12.08 -28.87
N ILE A 256 1.99 11.33 -28.22
CA ILE A 256 2.23 9.91 -28.49
C ILE A 256 1.77 9.12 -27.27
N ILE A 257 0.82 8.21 -27.46
CA ILE A 257 0.41 7.24 -26.42
C ILE A 257 1.14 5.92 -26.69
N ARG A 258 1.79 5.38 -25.68
CA ARG A 258 2.46 4.08 -25.73
C ARG A 258 1.96 3.20 -24.58
#